data_4023d9bb2b55e311cbebb514b744a96c
#
_entry.id   4023d9bb2b55e311cbebb514b744a96c
#
_cell.length_a   1.000
_cell.length_b   1.000
_cell.length_c   1.000
_cell.angle_alpha   90.00
_cell.angle_beta   90.00
_cell.angle_gamma   90.00
#
_symmetry.space_group_name_H-M   'P 1'
#
loop_
_entity.id
_entity.type
_entity.pdbx_description
1 polymer ?
#
loop_
_entity_poly.entity_id
_entity_poly.type
_entity_poly.pdbx_seq_one_letter_code
_entity_poly.pdbx_strand_id
1 'polypeptide(L)'
;HRYGRRQRQMCIRDREYGPGFIFSGESGLSSIRQAKIDYLPFSSWDDPSDQAKGVYSFRDIFKWTKTEDFKKRGYKWIGIDSLTELSDLSYAHAEREQKDLADKLGKKHADGFAVWGNHASQLIGACKAIRDMNMHVIVTSLAKESTDDNGNVDYWAMVAGKATMQQLPGIFDCVFCGVRVTQEVEGRQRVERYVITDEVRGWHGKVRDEKRRLKPVEKTGNIIDLLKRLDMDDAEYNKLNQKGEKANGV
;
A
#
# COMPACT_ATOMS: atom_id res chain seq x y z
N HIS A 1 12.08 7.26 16.66
CA HIS A 1 12.42 7.64 15.26
C HIS A 1 13.22 6.60 14.45
N ARG A 2 13.53 5.41 15.02
CA ARG A 2 14.27 4.34 14.30
C ARG A 2 13.36 3.24 13.68
N TYR A 3 12.07 3.25 13.94
CA TYR A 3 11.16 2.14 13.57
C TYR A 3 10.70 2.17 12.08
N GLY A 4 10.61 3.32 11.44
CA GLY A 4 10.11 3.45 10.06
C GLY A 4 11.08 3.01 8.95
N ARG A 5 12.39 2.99 9.20
CA ARG A 5 13.39 2.79 8.13
C ARG A 5 13.56 1.34 7.64
N ARG A 6 13.14 0.33 8.40
CA ARG A 6 13.38 -1.08 8.04
C ARG A 6 12.20 -1.81 7.39
N GLN A 7 10.96 -1.31 7.52
CA GLN A 7 9.82 -1.88 6.82
C GLN A 7 9.87 -1.63 5.31
N ARG A 8 10.49 -0.54 4.87
CA ARG A 8 10.59 -0.15 3.45
C ARG A 8 11.55 -1.00 2.61
N GLN A 9 12.42 -1.79 3.22
CA GLN A 9 13.30 -2.72 2.49
C GLN A 9 12.60 -3.99 1.99
N MET A 10 11.33 -4.19 2.32
CA MET A 10 10.57 -5.38 1.95
C MET A 10 10.08 -5.40 0.51
N CYS A 11 10.02 -4.26 -0.13
CA CYS A 11 9.38 -4.15 -1.43
C CYS A 11 10.40 -3.78 -2.49
N ILE A 12 10.40 -4.48 -3.57
CA ILE A 12 10.91 -4.08 -4.88
C ILE A 12 12.39 -4.41 -5.08
N ARG A 13 12.64 -5.63 -5.50
CA ARG A 13 13.81 -5.93 -6.30
C ARG A 13 13.47 -5.63 -7.75
N ASP A 14 13.84 -4.42 -8.18
CA ASP A 14 13.78 -3.87 -9.52
C ASP A 14 14.18 -4.86 -10.64
N ARG A 15 15.08 -5.77 -10.31
CA ARG A 15 15.61 -6.77 -11.25
C ARG A 15 14.64 -7.90 -11.63
N GLU A 16 13.58 -8.12 -10.87
CA GLU A 16 12.70 -9.27 -11.08
C GLU A 16 11.42 -8.91 -11.82
N TYR A 17 10.91 -7.68 -11.65
CA TYR A 17 9.69 -7.19 -12.31
C TYR A 17 9.93 -6.10 -13.36
N GLY A 18 11.20 -5.74 -13.61
CA GLY A 18 11.55 -4.67 -14.55
C GLY A 18 11.42 -3.27 -13.96
N PRO A 19 11.50 -2.23 -14.81
CA PRO A 19 11.47 -0.85 -14.36
C PRO A 19 10.13 -0.50 -13.71
N GLY A 20 10.18 0.28 -12.64
CA GLY A 20 9.03 0.73 -11.89
C GLY A 20 9.03 2.22 -11.63
N PHE A 21 7.87 2.72 -11.21
CA PHE A 21 7.66 4.11 -10.87
C PHE A 21 6.93 4.24 -9.53
N ILE A 22 7.33 5.19 -8.69
CA ILE A 22 6.70 5.43 -7.38
C ILE A 22 6.08 6.81 -7.30
N PHE A 23 4.80 6.86 -6.92
CA PHE A 23 4.16 8.03 -6.34
C PHE A 23 4.58 8.10 -4.87
N SER A 24 5.34 9.14 -4.50
CA SER A 24 5.89 9.28 -3.15
C SER A 24 5.21 10.38 -2.37
N GLY A 25 4.36 10.04 -1.41
CA GLY A 25 3.80 10.99 -0.44
C GLY A 25 4.72 11.23 0.74
N GLU A 26 5.53 10.21 1.09
CA GLU A 26 6.49 10.32 2.18
C GLU A 26 7.89 10.59 1.63
N SER A 27 8.56 11.65 2.07
CA SER A 27 9.92 12.03 1.64
C SER A 27 11.03 11.02 2.02
N GLY A 28 10.67 9.76 2.24
CA GLY A 28 11.50 8.73 2.86
C GLY A 28 12.20 7.76 1.90
N LEU A 29 12.35 8.08 0.62
CA LEU A 29 12.93 7.20 -0.41
C LEU A 29 14.45 6.99 -0.31
N SER A 30 15.12 7.51 0.73
CA SER A 30 16.57 7.29 0.94
C SER A 30 16.97 5.81 1.00
N SER A 31 16.04 4.92 1.39
CA SER A 31 16.26 3.47 1.47
C SER A 31 16.30 2.77 0.10
N ILE A 32 15.72 3.38 -0.92
CA ILE A 32 15.68 2.84 -2.29
C ILE A 32 16.53 3.64 -3.29
N ARG A 33 17.29 4.63 -2.81
CA ARG A 33 18.13 5.50 -3.67
C ARG A 33 19.09 4.69 -4.57
N GLN A 34 19.56 3.54 -4.09
CA GLN A 34 20.46 2.66 -4.85
C GLN A 34 19.72 1.77 -5.88
N ALA A 35 18.40 1.67 -5.78
CA ALA A 35 17.59 0.79 -6.64
C ALA A 35 17.29 1.41 -8.02
N LYS A 36 17.68 2.67 -8.27
CA LYS A 36 17.43 3.40 -9.53
C LYS A 36 15.97 3.36 -9.98
N ILE A 37 15.05 3.49 -9.04
CA ILE A 37 13.61 3.53 -9.30
C ILE A 37 13.21 4.98 -9.50
N ASP A 38 12.50 5.25 -10.58
CA ASP A 38 11.94 6.57 -10.85
C ASP A 38 10.79 6.88 -9.89
N TYR A 39 10.72 8.11 -9.42
CA TYR A 39 9.63 8.55 -8.55
C TYR A 39 9.30 10.02 -8.76
N LEU A 40 8.05 10.40 -8.42
CA LEU A 40 7.65 11.78 -8.25
C LEU A 40 7.01 11.96 -6.87
N PRO A 41 7.43 12.98 -6.12
CA PRO A 41 6.79 13.31 -4.84
C PRO A 41 5.44 13.98 -5.10
N PHE A 42 4.43 13.66 -4.29
CA PHE A 42 3.19 14.41 -4.23
C PHE A 42 3.00 15.02 -2.85
N SER A 43 2.51 16.25 -2.80
CA SER A 43 2.29 17.00 -1.56
C SER A 43 0.87 17.53 -1.43
N SER A 44 0.02 17.28 -2.42
CA SER A 44 -1.40 17.62 -2.40
C SER A 44 -2.21 16.62 -3.21
N TRP A 45 -3.53 16.66 -3.02
CA TRP A 45 -4.45 15.82 -3.80
C TRP A 45 -4.62 16.37 -5.23
N ASP A 46 -4.95 17.64 -5.39
CA ASP A 46 -5.30 18.28 -6.68
C ASP A 46 -4.90 19.76 -6.76
N ASP A 47 -3.97 20.24 -5.93
CA ASP A 47 -3.50 21.60 -6.05
C ASP A 47 -2.62 21.75 -7.29
N PRO A 48 -2.57 22.92 -7.93
CA PRO A 48 -1.74 23.13 -9.12
C PRO A 48 -0.28 22.74 -8.87
N SER A 49 0.26 21.89 -9.75
CA SER A 49 1.65 21.47 -9.65
C SER A 49 2.59 22.60 -10.08
N ASP A 50 3.70 22.77 -9.35
CA ASP A 50 4.82 23.65 -9.73
C ASP A 50 6.04 22.76 -10.05
N GLN A 51 6.15 22.36 -11.30
CA GLN A 51 7.22 21.48 -11.78
C GLN A 51 8.62 22.09 -11.60
N ALA A 52 8.74 23.42 -11.68
CA ALA A 52 10.02 24.10 -11.49
C ALA A 52 10.54 23.96 -10.06
N LYS A 53 9.63 23.84 -9.10
CA LYS A 53 9.95 23.59 -7.69
C LYS A 53 9.88 22.10 -7.29
N GLY A 54 9.56 21.20 -8.24
CA GLY A 54 9.37 19.77 -7.93
C GLY A 54 8.14 19.50 -7.08
N VAL A 55 7.13 20.37 -7.13
CA VAL A 55 5.86 20.22 -6.40
C VAL A 55 4.81 19.65 -7.33
N TYR A 56 4.24 18.50 -6.94
CA TYR A 56 3.22 17.81 -7.73
C TYR A 56 2.00 17.48 -6.87
N SER A 57 0.82 17.51 -7.51
CA SER A 57 -0.36 16.88 -6.94
C SER A 57 -0.45 15.40 -7.34
N PHE A 58 -1.11 14.60 -6.52
CA PHE A 58 -1.37 13.20 -6.86
C PHE A 58 -2.14 13.07 -8.19
N ARG A 59 -3.18 13.92 -8.41
CA ARG A 59 -3.98 13.89 -9.64
C ARG A 59 -3.18 14.23 -10.89
N ASP A 60 -2.23 15.15 -10.82
CA ASP A 60 -1.41 15.48 -11.98
C ASP A 60 -0.43 14.37 -12.33
N ILE A 61 0.20 13.72 -11.33
CA ILE A 61 1.03 12.55 -11.57
C ILE A 61 0.15 11.42 -12.15
N PHE A 62 -1.05 11.21 -11.62
CA PHE A 62 -1.96 10.18 -12.13
C PHE A 62 -2.43 10.48 -13.57
N LYS A 63 -2.71 11.74 -13.92
CA LYS A 63 -2.99 12.14 -15.31
C LYS A 63 -1.80 11.85 -16.22
N TRP A 64 -0.57 12.13 -15.76
CA TRP A 64 0.63 11.85 -16.54
C TRP A 64 0.79 10.35 -16.84
N THR A 65 0.42 9.44 -15.96
CA THR A 65 0.49 7.99 -16.23
C THR A 65 -0.35 7.55 -17.44
N LYS A 66 -1.30 8.36 -17.89
CA LYS A 66 -2.14 8.08 -19.07
C LYS A 66 -1.56 8.62 -20.39
N THR A 67 -0.45 9.35 -20.31
CA THR A 67 0.18 9.97 -21.49
C THR A 67 1.09 9.01 -22.24
N GLU A 68 1.36 9.33 -23.50
CA GLU A 68 2.33 8.59 -24.32
C GLU A 68 3.77 8.70 -23.76
N ASP A 69 4.12 9.79 -23.07
CA ASP A 69 5.42 9.93 -22.44
C ASP A 69 5.62 8.87 -21.35
N PHE A 70 4.63 8.66 -20.47
CA PHE A 70 4.68 7.62 -19.47
C PHE A 70 4.77 6.21 -20.09
N LYS A 71 3.95 5.93 -21.11
CA LYS A 71 3.95 4.63 -21.81
C LYS A 71 5.31 4.31 -22.44
N LYS A 72 5.97 5.31 -23.04
CA LYS A 72 7.31 5.16 -23.65
C LYS A 72 8.39 4.80 -22.63
N ARG A 73 8.21 5.10 -21.34
CA ARG A 73 9.16 4.73 -20.29
C ARG A 73 9.16 3.24 -19.98
N GLY A 74 8.12 2.52 -20.36
CA GLY A 74 8.06 1.05 -20.31
C GLY A 74 8.00 0.49 -18.89
N TYR A 75 7.48 1.26 -17.92
CA TYR A 75 7.28 0.77 -16.55
C TYR A 75 6.39 -0.48 -16.52
N LYS A 76 6.75 -1.44 -15.69
CA LYS A 76 6.03 -2.70 -15.49
C LYS A 76 5.20 -2.71 -14.22
N TRP A 77 5.53 -1.85 -13.29
CA TRP A 77 4.81 -1.70 -12.04
C TRP A 77 4.83 -0.25 -11.54
N ILE A 78 3.83 0.08 -10.76
CA ILE A 78 3.78 1.34 -10.02
C ILE A 78 3.64 1.07 -8.52
N GLY A 79 4.20 1.96 -7.72
CA GLY A 79 4.06 1.99 -6.28
C GLY A 79 3.38 3.26 -5.80
N ILE A 80 2.62 3.18 -4.72
CA ILE A 80 2.11 4.33 -3.96
C ILE A 80 2.65 4.20 -2.54
N ASP A 81 3.50 5.13 -2.14
CA ASP A 81 4.12 5.17 -0.82
C ASP A 81 3.84 6.55 -0.16
N SER A 82 2.79 6.67 0.63
CA SER A 82 1.84 5.66 1.09
C SER A 82 0.37 6.07 0.88
N LEU A 83 -0.51 5.08 0.97
CA LEU A 83 -1.96 5.32 0.97
C LEU A 83 -2.41 6.12 2.19
N THR A 84 -1.71 6.02 3.31
CA THR A 84 -1.95 6.81 4.52
C THR A 84 -1.82 8.29 4.20
N GLU A 85 -0.70 8.72 3.61
CA GLU A 85 -0.48 10.10 3.21
C GLU A 85 -1.49 10.55 2.13
N LEU A 86 -1.75 9.71 1.15
CA LEU A 86 -2.75 9.99 0.12
C LEU A 86 -4.14 10.19 0.70
N SER A 87 -4.51 9.42 1.71
CA SER A 87 -5.78 9.55 2.43
C SER A 87 -5.89 10.90 3.15
N ASP A 88 -4.84 11.31 3.86
CA ASP A 88 -4.83 12.57 4.60
C ASP A 88 -4.94 13.77 3.66
N LEU A 89 -4.23 13.74 2.53
CA LEU A 89 -4.30 14.77 1.49
C LEU A 89 -5.67 14.82 0.81
N SER A 90 -6.30 13.67 0.55
CA SER A 90 -7.66 13.59 0.01
C SER A 90 -8.69 14.16 0.98
N TYR A 91 -8.56 13.86 2.28
CA TYR A 91 -9.46 14.41 3.30
C TYR A 91 -9.32 15.93 3.41
N ALA A 92 -8.11 16.45 3.50
CA ALA A 92 -7.84 17.88 3.56
C ALA A 92 -8.35 18.61 2.31
N HIS A 93 -8.27 18.00 1.13
CA HIS A 93 -8.83 18.55 -0.10
C HIS A 93 -10.36 18.60 -0.04
N ALA A 94 -11.02 17.53 0.35
CA ALA A 94 -12.48 17.48 0.51
C ALA A 94 -13.00 18.51 1.52
N GLU A 95 -12.27 18.71 2.63
CA GLU A 95 -12.59 19.72 3.64
C GLU A 95 -12.51 21.14 3.07
N ARG A 96 -11.46 21.45 2.30
CA ARG A 96 -11.32 22.75 1.62
C ARG A 96 -12.45 23.00 0.60
N GLU A 97 -12.75 22.00 -0.25
CA GLU A 97 -13.83 22.12 -1.23
C GLU A 97 -15.18 22.43 -0.57
N GLN A 98 -15.48 21.75 0.53
CA GLN A 98 -16.74 21.96 1.26
C GLN A 98 -16.78 23.30 2.00
N LYS A 99 -15.64 23.78 2.49
CA LYS A 99 -15.53 25.12 3.07
C LYS A 99 -15.75 26.20 2.02
N ASP A 100 -15.10 26.11 0.88
CA ASP A 100 -15.25 27.05 -0.24
C ASP A 100 -16.70 27.09 -0.75
N LEU A 101 -17.36 25.92 -0.77
CA LEU A 101 -18.79 25.84 -1.14
C LEU A 101 -19.68 26.51 -0.10
N ALA A 102 -19.42 26.30 1.19
CA ALA A 102 -20.16 26.92 2.28
C ALA A 102 -20.02 28.45 2.22
N ASP A 103 -18.80 28.96 2.01
CA ASP A 103 -18.53 30.40 1.89
C ASP A 103 -19.26 31.01 0.69
N LYS A 104 -19.25 30.36 -0.47
CA LYS A 104 -20.00 30.79 -1.66
C LYS A 104 -21.52 30.82 -1.45
N LEU A 105 -22.03 29.93 -0.60
CA LEU A 105 -23.46 29.83 -0.27
C LEU A 105 -23.85 30.67 0.94
N GLY A 106 -22.93 31.43 1.53
CA GLY A 106 -23.17 32.22 2.75
C GLY A 106 -23.48 31.39 3.98
N LYS A 107 -23.07 30.14 4.00
CA LYS A 107 -23.26 29.21 5.14
C LYS A 107 -22.15 29.39 6.16
N LYS A 108 -22.49 29.33 7.44
CA LYS A 108 -21.55 29.50 8.55
C LYS A 108 -20.55 28.34 8.70
N HIS A 109 -20.94 27.15 8.28
CA HIS A 109 -20.13 25.91 8.44
C HIS A 109 -20.23 25.05 7.19
N ALA A 110 -19.11 24.36 6.90
CA ALA A 110 -19.07 23.31 5.89
C ALA A 110 -19.94 22.10 6.33
N ASP A 111 -20.43 21.34 5.34
CA ASP A 111 -21.14 20.09 5.59
C ASP A 111 -20.15 18.96 5.87
N GLY A 112 -20.06 18.56 7.15
CA GLY A 112 -19.14 17.49 7.57
C GLY A 112 -19.45 16.13 6.95
N PHE A 113 -20.73 15.79 6.71
CA PHE A 113 -21.08 14.54 6.03
C PHE A 113 -20.63 14.56 4.57
N ALA A 114 -20.76 15.69 3.88
CA ALA A 114 -20.27 15.86 2.53
C ALA A 114 -18.74 15.76 2.44
N VAL A 115 -18.01 16.26 3.44
CA VAL A 115 -16.53 16.09 3.52
C VAL A 115 -16.18 14.61 3.53
N TRP A 116 -16.77 13.82 4.41
CA TRP A 116 -16.50 12.38 4.49
C TRP A 116 -16.92 11.62 3.21
N GLY A 117 -18.08 11.97 2.65
CA GLY A 117 -18.57 11.39 1.39
C GLY A 117 -17.64 11.68 0.21
N ASN A 118 -17.17 12.93 0.06
CA ASN A 118 -16.25 13.33 -1.00
C ASN A 118 -14.90 12.63 -0.84
N HIS A 119 -14.33 12.65 0.38
CA HIS A 119 -13.09 11.94 0.66
C HIS A 119 -13.19 10.46 0.31
N ALA A 120 -14.22 9.75 0.79
CA ALA A 120 -14.40 8.33 0.50
C ALA A 120 -14.51 8.07 -1.00
N SER A 121 -15.31 8.87 -1.71
CA SER A 121 -15.48 8.75 -3.16
C SER A 121 -14.18 8.98 -3.92
N GLN A 122 -13.41 10.00 -3.54
CA GLN A 122 -12.14 10.36 -4.16
C GLN A 122 -11.10 9.27 -3.94
N LEU A 123 -10.88 8.83 -2.70
CA LEU A 123 -9.85 7.84 -2.35
C LEU A 123 -10.16 6.46 -2.95
N ILE A 124 -11.40 5.98 -2.78
CA ILE A 124 -11.83 4.69 -3.35
C ILE A 124 -11.80 4.73 -4.88
N GLY A 125 -12.25 5.85 -5.48
CA GLY A 125 -12.18 6.06 -6.92
C GLY A 125 -10.75 6.01 -7.45
N ALA A 126 -9.80 6.67 -6.76
CA ALA A 126 -8.39 6.62 -7.10
C ALA A 126 -7.81 5.20 -7.01
N CYS A 127 -8.08 4.47 -5.91
CA CYS A 127 -7.63 3.10 -5.74
C CYS A 127 -8.15 2.17 -6.85
N LYS A 128 -9.43 2.30 -7.22
CA LYS A 128 -10.01 1.54 -8.35
C LYS A 128 -9.36 1.90 -9.68
N ALA A 129 -9.19 3.19 -9.96
CA ALA A 129 -8.59 3.66 -11.21
C ALA A 129 -7.12 3.22 -11.37
N ILE A 130 -6.39 3.12 -10.27
CA ILE A 130 -5.00 2.62 -10.24
C ILE A 130 -4.99 1.09 -10.41
N ARG A 131 -5.83 0.35 -9.69
CA ARG A 131 -6.00 -1.10 -9.85
C ARG A 131 -6.27 -1.49 -11.31
N ASP A 132 -7.08 -0.69 -12.00
CA ASP A 132 -7.50 -0.96 -13.39
C ASP A 132 -6.41 -0.60 -14.43
N MET A 133 -5.23 -0.15 -14.00
CA MET A 133 -4.08 0.03 -14.88
C MET A 133 -3.55 -1.35 -15.33
N ASN A 134 -3.15 -1.46 -16.59
CA ASN A 134 -2.58 -2.72 -17.12
C ASN A 134 -1.11 -2.90 -16.72
N MET A 135 -0.86 -2.96 -15.40
CA MET A 135 0.45 -3.17 -14.79
C MET A 135 0.31 -3.64 -13.35
N HIS A 136 1.38 -4.13 -12.75
CA HIS A 136 1.39 -4.44 -11.32
C HIS A 136 1.29 -3.17 -10.49
N VAL A 137 0.46 -3.21 -9.45
CA VAL A 137 0.24 -2.09 -8.55
C VAL A 137 0.58 -2.53 -7.12
N ILE A 138 1.44 -1.75 -6.46
CA ILE A 138 1.86 -1.97 -5.08
C ILE A 138 1.49 -0.73 -4.27
N VAL A 139 0.67 -0.91 -3.24
CA VAL A 139 0.25 0.18 -2.37
C VAL A 139 0.69 -0.12 -0.95
N THR A 140 1.45 0.77 -0.35
CA THR A 140 1.86 0.67 1.06
C THR A 140 0.92 1.49 1.94
N SER A 141 0.73 1.05 3.18
CA SER A 141 -0.02 1.78 4.20
C SER A 141 0.56 1.48 5.57
N LEU A 142 0.44 2.40 6.50
CA LEU A 142 0.59 2.11 7.92
C LEU A 142 -0.61 1.30 8.41
N ALA A 143 -0.43 0.55 9.49
CA ALA A 143 -1.53 -0.13 10.16
C ALA A 143 -2.07 0.75 11.30
N LYS A 144 -3.40 0.75 11.45
CA LYS A 144 -4.11 1.37 12.55
C LYS A 144 -4.79 0.29 13.37
N GLU A 145 -4.54 0.31 14.66
CA GLU A 145 -5.28 -0.49 15.63
C GLU A 145 -6.65 0.11 15.89
N SER A 146 -7.66 -0.72 15.98
CA SER A 146 -9.03 -0.37 16.33
C SER A 146 -9.56 -1.42 17.28
N THR A 147 -10.17 -0.99 18.37
CA THR A 147 -10.83 -1.90 19.34
C THR A 147 -12.35 -1.73 19.21
N ASP A 148 -13.05 -2.85 19.12
CA ASP A 148 -14.52 -2.85 19.12
C ASP A 148 -15.09 -2.73 20.54
N ASP A 149 -16.43 -2.60 20.65
CA ASP A 149 -17.12 -2.46 21.94
C ASP A 149 -17.00 -3.71 22.83
N ASN A 150 -16.60 -4.85 22.27
CA ASN A 150 -16.38 -6.11 22.98
C ASN A 150 -14.90 -6.31 23.38
N GLY A 151 -14.03 -5.34 23.08
CA GLY A 151 -12.60 -5.42 23.37
C GLY A 151 -11.79 -6.20 22.34
N ASN A 152 -12.37 -6.61 21.21
CA ASN A 152 -11.59 -7.25 20.14
C ASN A 152 -10.76 -6.21 19.43
N VAL A 153 -9.52 -6.57 19.11
CA VAL A 153 -8.55 -5.69 18.44
C VAL A 153 -8.43 -6.07 16.98
N ASP A 154 -8.64 -5.09 16.10
CA ASP A 154 -8.49 -5.20 14.66
C ASP A 154 -7.40 -4.27 14.14
N TYR A 155 -6.68 -4.69 13.10
CA TYR A 155 -5.63 -3.94 12.43
C TYR A 155 -6.00 -3.70 10.97
N TRP A 156 -6.17 -2.43 10.63
CA TRP A 156 -6.59 -1.97 9.30
C TRP A 156 -5.53 -1.08 8.66
N ALA A 157 -5.65 -0.87 7.35
CA ALA A 157 -4.90 0.20 6.69
C ALA A 157 -5.24 1.55 7.32
N MET A 158 -4.23 2.34 7.65
CA MET A 158 -4.40 3.64 8.29
C MET A 158 -4.84 4.68 7.25
N VAL A 159 -6.15 4.81 7.11
CA VAL A 159 -6.82 5.81 6.26
C VAL A 159 -7.94 6.48 7.01
N ALA A 160 -8.34 7.68 6.57
CA ALA A 160 -9.45 8.41 7.15
C ALA A 160 -10.79 7.73 6.80
N GLY A 161 -11.70 7.65 7.79
CA GLY A 161 -13.06 7.12 7.62
C GLY A 161 -13.17 5.60 7.74
N LYS A 162 -13.96 5.13 8.70
CA LYS A 162 -14.16 3.69 8.97
C LYS A 162 -14.70 2.94 7.74
N ALA A 163 -15.72 3.50 7.08
CA ALA A 163 -16.30 2.89 5.88
C ALA A 163 -15.31 2.80 4.71
N THR A 164 -14.47 3.82 4.52
CA THR A 164 -13.41 3.82 3.51
C THR A 164 -12.39 2.72 3.80
N MET A 165 -11.93 2.65 5.03
CA MET A 165 -10.97 1.66 5.51
C MET A 165 -11.44 0.23 5.26
N GLN A 166 -12.72 -0.08 5.57
CA GLN A 166 -13.30 -1.41 5.40
C GLN A 166 -13.51 -1.82 3.93
N GLN A 167 -13.63 -0.86 3.00
CA GLN A 167 -13.78 -1.15 1.58
C GLN A 167 -12.45 -1.47 0.87
N LEU A 168 -11.31 -0.98 1.37
CA LEU A 168 -10.00 -1.12 0.72
C LEU A 168 -9.60 -2.57 0.42
N PRO A 169 -9.71 -3.54 1.34
CA PRO A 169 -9.33 -4.92 1.06
C PRO A 169 -10.11 -5.53 -0.11
N GLY A 170 -11.34 -5.06 -0.37
CA GLY A 170 -12.16 -5.51 -1.49
C GLY A 170 -11.64 -5.07 -2.87
N ILE A 171 -10.82 -4.02 -2.93
CA ILE A 171 -10.33 -3.44 -4.18
C ILE A 171 -9.15 -4.22 -4.75
N PHE A 172 -8.24 -4.69 -3.88
CA PHE A 172 -6.98 -5.32 -4.27
C PHE A 172 -7.10 -6.85 -4.29
N ASP A 173 -6.30 -7.50 -5.15
CA ASP A 173 -6.23 -8.96 -5.23
C ASP A 173 -5.55 -9.58 -4.03
N CYS A 174 -4.51 -8.91 -3.53
CA CYS A 174 -3.76 -9.33 -2.36
C CYS A 174 -3.67 -8.19 -1.35
N VAL A 175 -3.87 -8.51 -0.08
CA VAL A 175 -3.60 -7.65 1.08
C VAL A 175 -2.66 -8.41 2.00
N PHE A 176 -1.43 -7.92 2.09
CA PHE A 176 -0.38 -8.50 2.93
C PHE A 176 -0.15 -7.63 4.16
N CYS A 177 -0.31 -8.20 5.35
CA CYS A 177 -0.02 -7.49 6.58
C CYS A 177 1.38 -7.87 7.09
N GLY A 178 2.31 -6.94 7.04
CA GLY A 178 3.68 -7.13 7.53
C GLY A 178 3.78 -6.98 9.05
N VAL A 179 4.15 -8.05 9.75
CA VAL A 179 4.29 -8.05 11.21
C VAL A 179 5.74 -8.36 11.60
N ARG A 180 6.22 -7.63 12.59
CA ARG A 180 7.54 -7.81 13.18
C ARG A 180 7.40 -8.28 14.63
N VAL A 181 7.97 -9.44 14.93
CA VAL A 181 8.00 -10.01 16.28
C VAL A 181 9.43 -9.97 16.80
N THR A 182 9.60 -9.44 18.00
CA THR A 182 10.90 -9.49 18.69
C THR A 182 10.82 -10.58 19.76
N GLN A 183 11.70 -11.55 19.69
CA GLN A 183 11.83 -12.64 20.66
C GLN A 183 13.18 -12.57 21.32
N GLU A 184 13.25 -12.92 22.59
CA GLU A 184 14.51 -13.11 23.29
C GLU A 184 14.91 -14.59 23.17
N VAL A 185 16.05 -14.84 22.54
CA VAL A 185 16.61 -16.19 22.36
C VAL A 185 18.03 -16.15 22.90
N GLU A 186 18.31 -16.96 23.93
CA GLU A 186 19.64 -17.05 24.57
C GLU A 186 20.19 -15.68 25.03
N GLY A 187 19.35 -14.83 25.63
CA GLY A 187 19.73 -13.50 26.11
C GLY A 187 19.96 -12.46 24.99
N ARG A 188 19.63 -12.80 23.74
CA ARG A 188 19.75 -11.89 22.59
C ARG A 188 18.39 -11.61 21.97
N GLN A 189 18.13 -10.35 21.63
CA GLN A 189 16.92 -9.99 20.90
C GLN A 189 17.03 -10.42 19.44
N ARG A 190 16.17 -11.37 19.04
CA ARG A 190 15.99 -11.80 17.66
C ARG A 190 14.73 -11.19 17.07
N VAL A 191 14.86 -10.53 15.93
CA VAL A 191 13.75 -9.95 15.21
C VAL A 191 13.35 -10.86 14.05
N GLU A 192 12.13 -11.34 14.11
CA GLU A 192 11.53 -12.12 13.03
C GLU A 192 10.47 -11.30 12.29
N ARG A 193 10.32 -11.55 11.00
CA ARG A 193 9.31 -10.91 10.15
C ARG A 193 8.35 -11.95 9.64
N TYR A 194 7.07 -11.59 9.70
CA TYR A 194 5.98 -12.39 9.22
C TYR A 194 5.12 -11.58 8.26
N VAL A 195 4.52 -12.26 7.30
CA VAL A 195 3.49 -11.71 6.43
C VAL A 195 2.22 -12.51 6.67
N ILE A 196 1.17 -11.81 7.06
CA ILE A 196 -0.16 -12.35 7.23
C ILE A 196 -0.88 -12.21 5.89
N THR A 197 -1.42 -13.32 5.38
CA THR A 197 -2.03 -13.44 4.05
C THR A 197 -3.52 -13.76 4.11
N ASP A 198 -4.07 -13.96 5.31
CA ASP A 198 -5.46 -14.28 5.57
C ASP A 198 -5.93 -13.55 6.84
N GLU A 199 -7.17 -13.69 7.25
CA GLU A 199 -7.65 -13.14 8.51
C GLU A 199 -7.07 -13.91 9.71
N VAL A 200 -6.19 -13.26 10.47
CA VAL A 200 -5.54 -13.87 11.64
C VAL A 200 -5.41 -12.84 12.76
N ARG A 201 -6.01 -13.13 13.92
CA ARG A 201 -5.88 -12.33 15.15
C ARG A 201 -6.14 -10.83 14.93
N GLY A 202 -7.22 -10.49 14.23
CA GLY A 202 -7.60 -9.12 13.94
C GLY A 202 -6.84 -8.46 12.77
N TRP A 203 -5.88 -9.13 12.17
CA TRP A 203 -5.25 -8.67 10.94
C TRP A 203 -6.09 -9.11 9.73
N HIS A 204 -6.45 -8.16 8.87
CA HIS A 204 -7.26 -8.39 7.68
C HIS A 204 -6.41 -8.63 6.44
N GLY A 205 -5.61 -9.70 6.46
CA GLY A 205 -4.93 -10.22 5.29
C GLY A 205 -5.93 -10.83 4.30
N LYS A 206 -5.59 -10.80 3.01
CA LYS A 206 -6.42 -11.40 1.96
C LYS A 206 -5.55 -11.75 0.77
N VAL A 207 -5.71 -12.95 0.23
CA VAL A 207 -5.08 -13.35 -1.02
C VAL A 207 -6.07 -14.17 -1.84
N ARG A 208 -6.16 -13.91 -3.14
CA ARG A 208 -6.87 -14.78 -4.08
C ARG A 208 -5.98 -15.97 -4.44
N ASP A 209 -5.93 -16.95 -3.53
CA ASP A 209 -5.11 -18.16 -3.65
C ASP A 209 -6.01 -19.40 -3.73
N GLU A 210 -6.57 -19.65 -4.90
CA GLU A 210 -7.44 -20.83 -5.14
C GLU A 210 -6.72 -22.14 -4.91
N LYS A 211 -5.41 -22.19 -5.09
CA LYS A 211 -4.58 -23.38 -4.95
C LYS A 211 -3.98 -23.56 -3.55
N ARG A 212 -4.28 -22.65 -2.62
CA ARG A 212 -3.79 -22.66 -1.22
C ARG A 212 -2.27 -22.82 -1.11
N ARG A 213 -1.54 -22.05 -1.89
CA ARG A 213 -0.07 -22.06 -1.95
C ARG A 213 0.59 -21.26 -0.83
N LEU A 214 -0.16 -20.36 -0.21
CA LEU A 214 0.30 -19.57 0.92
C LEU A 214 -0.34 -20.05 2.22
N LYS A 215 0.46 -20.01 3.29
CA LYS A 215 -0.06 -20.22 4.65
C LYS A 215 -0.67 -18.92 5.15
N PRO A 216 -1.67 -18.93 6.05
CA PRO A 216 -2.24 -17.73 6.64
C PRO A 216 -1.20 -16.81 7.29
N VAL A 217 -0.09 -17.38 7.77
CA VAL A 217 1.07 -16.64 8.31
C VAL A 217 2.35 -17.22 7.69
N GLU A 218 3.06 -16.39 6.96
CA GLU A 218 4.32 -16.73 6.32
C GLU A 218 5.50 -16.11 7.07
N LYS A 219 6.49 -16.92 7.43
CA LYS A 219 7.72 -16.44 8.05
C LYS A 219 8.67 -15.93 6.98
N THR A 220 8.44 -14.74 6.49
CA THR A 220 9.25 -14.09 5.47
C THR A 220 9.18 -12.57 5.60
N GLY A 221 10.19 -11.89 5.09
CA GLY A 221 10.15 -10.44 4.85
C GLY A 221 10.09 -10.11 3.35
N ASN A 222 9.94 -11.11 2.49
CA ASN A 222 9.98 -10.94 1.04
C ASN A 222 8.62 -11.26 0.40
N ILE A 223 7.84 -10.24 0.11
CA ILE A 223 6.52 -10.36 -0.55
C ILE A 223 6.66 -10.92 -1.97
N ILE A 224 7.77 -10.65 -2.65
CA ILE A 224 8.01 -11.13 -4.01
C ILE A 224 7.99 -12.66 -4.09
N ASP A 225 8.58 -13.34 -3.09
CA ASP A 225 8.59 -14.79 -3.04
C ASP A 225 7.16 -15.36 -2.85
N LEU A 226 6.29 -14.61 -2.16
CA LEU A 226 4.87 -14.97 -2.02
C LEU A 226 4.13 -14.84 -3.36
N LEU A 227 4.32 -13.71 -4.05
CA LEU A 227 3.70 -13.47 -5.35
C LEU A 227 4.16 -14.52 -6.38
N LYS A 228 5.46 -14.83 -6.43
CA LYS A 228 5.98 -15.90 -7.30
C LYS A 228 5.32 -17.25 -7.04
N ARG A 229 5.08 -17.61 -5.76
CA ARG A 229 4.40 -18.87 -5.44
C ARG A 229 2.96 -18.89 -5.94
N LEU A 230 2.27 -17.75 -5.94
CA LEU A 230 0.91 -17.65 -6.50
C LEU A 230 0.90 -17.86 -8.02
N ASP A 231 1.92 -17.36 -8.72
CA ASP A 231 2.03 -17.43 -10.18
C ASP A 231 2.63 -18.75 -10.72
N MET A 232 3.25 -19.57 -9.87
CA MET A 232 3.87 -20.85 -10.26
C MET A 232 2.84 -21.83 -10.87
N ASP A 233 3.28 -22.65 -11.80
CA ASP A 233 2.52 -23.85 -12.16
C ASP A 233 2.60 -24.92 -11.05
N ASP A 234 1.75 -25.96 -11.14
CA ASP A 234 1.68 -26.96 -10.09
C ASP A 234 2.94 -27.86 -10.03
N ALA A 235 3.62 -28.04 -11.15
CA ALA A 235 4.86 -28.84 -11.19
C ALA A 235 6.03 -28.08 -10.53
N GLU A 236 6.14 -26.79 -10.76
CA GLU A 236 7.13 -25.92 -10.12
C GLU A 236 6.90 -25.83 -8.61
N TYR A 237 5.65 -25.60 -8.20
CA TYR A 237 5.28 -25.51 -6.78
C TYR A 237 5.58 -26.80 -6.03
N ASN A 238 5.24 -27.96 -6.60
CA ASN A 238 5.52 -29.26 -5.99
C ASN A 238 7.04 -29.54 -5.84
N LYS A 239 7.85 -29.13 -6.83
CA LYS A 239 9.32 -29.22 -6.73
C LYS A 239 9.88 -28.35 -5.60
N LEU A 240 9.30 -27.15 -5.40
CA LEU A 240 9.71 -26.24 -4.33
C LEU A 240 9.44 -26.84 -2.95
N ASN A 241 8.24 -27.40 -2.73
CA ASN A 241 7.85 -28.02 -1.48
C ASN A 241 8.69 -29.25 -1.13
N GLN A 242 8.97 -30.13 -2.10
CA GLN A 242 9.83 -31.29 -1.88
C GLN A 242 11.26 -30.90 -1.46
N LYS A 243 11.78 -29.79 -1.96
CA LYS A 243 13.09 -29.25 -1.53
C LYS A 243 13.04 -28.71 -0.09
N GLY A 244 11.92 -28.04 0.28
CA GLY A 244 11.70 -27.50 1.62
C GLY A 244 11.58 -28.59 2.69
N GLU A 245 10.90 -29.68 2.39
CA GLU A 245 10.77 -30.84 3.30
C GLU A 245 12.10 -31.55 3.54
N LYS A 246 12.92 -31.70 2.52
CA LYS A 246 14.28 -32.27 2.65
C LYS A 246 15.25 -31.39 3.43
N ALA A 247 15.06 -30.08 3.43
CA ALA A 247 15.90 -29.14 4.20
C ALA A 247 15.51 -29.06 5.70
N ASN A 248 14.28 -29.43 6.05
CA ASN A 248 13.76 -29.43 7.42
C ASN A 248 13.79 -30.84 8.10
N GLY A 249 14.27 -31.84 7.39
CA GLY A 249 14.31 -33.25 7.81
C GLY A 249 15.70 -33.75 8.25
N VAL A 250 16.52 -32.82 8.86
CA VAL A 250 17.76 -33.17 9.55
C VAL A 250 17.71 -32.68 10.97
#